data_c94f235fe5149818b82f18cab0ca630f
#
_entry.id   c94f235fe5149818b82f18cab0ca630f
#
_cell.length_a   1.000
_cell.length_b   1.000
_cell.length_c   1.000
_cell.angle_alpha   90.00
_cell.angle_beta   90.00
_cell.angle_gamma   90.00
#
_symmetry.space_group_name_H-M   'P 1'
#
loop_
_entity.id
_entity.type
_entity.pdbx_description
1 polymer ?
#
loop_
_entity_poly.entity_id
_entity_poly.type
_entity_poly.pdbx_seq_one_letter_code
_entity_poly.pdbx_strand_id
1 'polypeptide(L)'
;MNQSRLDLISRAEFSDLSLGEKNAYLQDLADRFAEQNDRERVTLDKGALSRLRRYYSRRVWADLKLSQAPDNQINRALNQLGEAIRHDAVRTDVTAALMQETRTRTVLRTAPDDDAQLMFFVPAIYDAPIKDDVHLMDIAPFSLSKRIRTGIIQYELKDSLITIEGGAESGLATVFDYDIFLNMVSALAEEVRRYRVEEGRGLRPSLPAKTYRPSVAHILKFCRRSSGGRQYDEIESALARLSKTTIKVTNLSGGKRRQVDSRPLIGEYRVVSKTATGKVDEIEVTIPDWVYFSVVRNDKALPLLTLHEDYFLISSGLGRYIYRIARKAAGKGEARYKVKEVHKRSGSPQEYRFFLRDLKEIVTRTRAFPMPDYELALEEGKEGAILSMKYRAEASTRSAERIAP
;
A
#
# COMPACT_ATOMS: atom_id res chain seq x y z
N MET A 1 -2.22 22.83 -17.83
CA MET A 1 -1.08 23.67 -17.43
C MET A 1 0.01 22.74 -16.95
N ASN A 2 1.07 22.60 -17.74
CA ASN A 2 2.27 21.85 -17.34
C ASN A 2 2.96 22.65 -16.22
N GLN A 3 2.85 22.20 -14.99
CA GLN A 3 3.68 22.72 -13.90
C GLN A 3 5.10 22.19 -14.11
N SER A 4 6.00 23.10 -14.50
CA SER A 4 7.41 22.81 -14.69
C SER A 4 8.05 22.37 -13.35
N ARG A 5 8.88 21.34 -13.42
CA ARG A 5 9.51 20.65 -12.30
C ARG A 5 10.64 21.49 -11.70
N LEU A 6 10.57 21.75 -10.39
CA LEU A 6 11.70 22.28 -9.64
C LEU A 6 12.60 21.11 -9.20
N ASP A 7 13.83 21.06 -9.66
CA ASP A 7 14.80 20.07 -9.18
C ASP A 7 15.31 20.47 -7.79
N LEU A 8 14.64 19.98 -6.75
CA LEU A 8 14.98 20.26 -5.35
C LEU A 8 16.02 19.26 -4.84
N ILE A 9 17.06 19.76 -4.16
CA ILE A 9 17.94 18.89 -3.37
C ILE A 9 17.23 18.42 -2.10
N SER A 10 17.65 17.28 -1.55
CA SER A 10 17.10 16.77 -0.28
C SER A 10 17.41 17.69 0.89
N ARG A 11 16.63 17.56 1.99
CA ARG A 11 16.91 18.34 3.20
C ARG A 11 18.25 18.00 3.84
N ALA A 12 18.70 16.76 3.71
CA ALA A 12 20.01 16.33 4.20
C ALA A 12 21.13 17.04 3.44
N GLU A 13 21.10 16.96 2.11
CA GLU A 13 22.05 17.68 1.24
C GLU A 13 22.01 19.19 1.48
N PHE A 14 20.82 19.79 1.62
CA PHE A 14 20.70 21.21 1.96
C PHE A 14 21.27 21.54 3.34
N SER A 15 21.12 20.62 4.32
CA SER A 15 21.67 20.83 5.68
C SER A 15 23.20 20.90 5.67
N ASP A 16 23.85 20.13 4.81
CA ASP A 16 25.31 20.02 4.72
C ASP A 16 25.98 21.22 4.02
N LEU A 17 25.19 22.04 3.30
CA LEU A 17 25.71 23.26 2.65
C LEU A 17 26.10 24.33 3.68
N SER A 18 27.13 25.10 3.37
CA SER A 18 27.48 26.33 4.10
C SER A 18 26.39 27.40 3.98
N LEU A 19 26.43 28.43 4.83
CA LEU A 19 25.46 29.52 4.79
C LEU A 19 25.44 30.25 3.42
N GLY A 20 26.61 30.45 2.82
CA GLY A 20 26.74 31.07 1.51
C GLY A 20 26.11 30.23 0.40
N GLU A 21 26.43 28.94 0.40
CA GLU A 21 25.89 27.98 -0.59
C GLU A 21 24.38 27.83 -0.45
N LYS A 22 23.84 27.80 0.77
CA LYS A 22 22.39 27.79 1.01
C LYS A 22 21.70 29.00 0.41
N ASN A 23 22.30 30.19 0.56
CA ASN A 23 21.73 31.41 0.01
C ASN A 23 21.80 31.43 -1.53
N ALA A 24 22.95 31.03 -2.10
CA ALA A 24 23.12 30.93 -3.54
C ALA A 24 22.13 29.94 -4.17
N TYR A 25 21.99 28.77 -3.56
CA TYR A 25 21.02 27.75 -4.01
C TYR A 25 19.57 28.26 -3.98
N LEU A 26 19.16 28.96 -2.92
CA LEU A 26 17.81 29.49 -2.81
C LEU A 26 17.51 30.63 -3.76
N GLN A 27 18.53 31.47 -4.08
CA GLN A 27 18.39 32.52 -5.09
C GLN A 27 18.29 31.89 -6.49
N ASP A 28 19.17 30.93 -6.83
CA ASP A 28 19.11 30.19 -8.09
C ASP A 28 17.76 29.46 -8.27
N LEU A 29 17.24 28.88 -7.20
CA LEU A 29 15.93 28.24 -7.22
C LEU A 29 14.80 29.24 -7.51
N ALA A 30 14.88 30.46 -6.94
CA ALA A 30 13.92 31.53 -7.22
C ALA A 30 14.01 32.02 -8.66
N ASP A 31 15.22 32.13 -9.18
CA ASP A 31 15.46 32.57 -10.54
C ASP A 31 14.96 31.55 -11.58
N ARG A 32 15.25 30.27 -11.36
CA ARG A 32 14.73 29.17 -12.20
C ARG A 32 13.19 29.09 -12.15
N PHE A 33 12.61 29.28 -10.98
CA PHE A 33 11.15 29.31 -10.84
C PHE A 33 10.52 30.48 -11.62
N ALA A 34 11.15 31.65 -11.57
CA ALA A 34 10.70 32.82 -12.33
C ALA A 34 10.76 32.60 -13.85
N GLU A 35 11.89 32.07 -14.34
CA GLU A 35 12.06 31.70 -15.76
C GLU A 35 11.04 30.69 -16.25
N GLN A 36 10.83 29.61 -15.48
CA GLN A 36 9.89 28.54 -15.83
C GLN A 36 8.43 28.99 -15.88
N ASN A 37 8.09 30.08 -15.20
CA ASN A 37 6.73 30.61 -15.13
C ASN A 37 6.56 31.95 -15.87
N ASP A 38 7.55 32.34 -16.74
CA ASP A 38 7.55 33.57 -17.48
C ASP A 38 7.33 34.81 -16.60
N ARG A 39 8.08 34.87 -15.48
CA ARG A 39 8.00 35.92 -14.47
C ARG A 39 9.31 36.69 -14.35
N GLU A 40 9.22 37.91 -13.85
CA GLU A 40 10.38 38.74 -13.56
C GLU A 40 11.23 38.12 -12.43
N ARG A 41 12.56 38.08 -12.63
CA ARG A 41 13.48 37.60 -11.58
C ARG A 41 13.52 38.61 -10.44
N VAL A 42 13.45 38.09 -9.21
CA VAL A 42 13.44 38.91 -7.98
C VAL A 42 14.67 38.57 -7.13
N THR A 43 15.52 39.52 -6.90
CA THR A 43 16.62 39.36 -5.94
C THR A 43 16.10 39.33 -4.52
N LEU A 44 16.30 38.21 -3.82
CA LEU A 44 15.86 38.03 -2.45
C LEU A 44 16.80 38.75 -1.47
N ASP A 45 16.26 39.59 -0.63
CA ASP A 45 17.01 40.26 0.43
C ASP A 45 17.45 39.27 1.54
N LYS A 46 18.34 39.74 2.46
CA LYS A 46 18.84 38.91 3.57
C LYS A 46 17.71 38.37 4.46
N GLY A 47 16.62 39.15 4.62
CA GLY A 47 15.45 38.76 5.40
C GLY A 47 14.64 37.65 4.71
N ALA A 48 14.40 37.79 3.43
CA ALA A 48 13.70 36.80 2.59
C ALA A 48 14.47 35.48 2.52
N LEU A 49 15.78 35.53 2.28
CA LEU A 49 16.66 34.36 2.27
C LEU A 49 16.67 33.65 3.64
N SER A 50 16.69 34.42 4.75
CA SER A 50 16.63 33.81 6.11
C SER A 50 15.30 33.09 6.38
N ARG A 51 14.19 33.66 5.94
CA ARG A 51 12.84 33.05 6.04
C ARG A 51 12.74 31.81 5.15
N LEU A 52 13.19 31.90 3.90
CA LEU A 52 13.16 30.81 2.95
C LEU A 52 14.07 29.63 3.36
N ARG A 53 15.27 29.89 3.95
CA ARG A 53 16.12 28.84 4.52
C ARG A 53 15.45 28.08 5.64
N ARG A 54 14.79 28.76 6.59
CA ARG A 54 14.06 28.09 7.67
C ARG A 54 12.93 27.25 7.09
N TYR A 55 12.18 27.82 6.16
CA TYR A 55 11.13 27.09 5.50
C TYR A 55 11.65 25.87 4.75
N TYR A 56 12.74 26.02 3.96
CA TYR A 56 13.35 24.90 3.22
C TYR A 56 13.81 23.78 4.15
N SER A 57 14.46 24.10 5.27
CA SER A 57 14.95 23.11 6.25
C SER A 57 13.82 22.45 7.04
N ARG A 58 12.79 23.19 7.42
CA ARG A 58 11.75 22.73 8.37
C ARG A 58 10.43 22.39 7.70
N ARG A 59 10.19 22.91 6.50
CA ARG A 59 8.92 22.79 5.75
C ARG A 59 7.71 23.29 6.55
N VAL A 60 7.90 24.25 7.44
CA VAL A 60 6.84 24.90 8.23
C VAL A 60 6.45 26.19 7.54
N TRP A 61 5.22 26.28 7.04
CA TRP A 61 4.72 27.47 6.29
C TRP A 61 4.84 28.76 7.07
N ALA A 62 4.64 28.72 8.38
CA ALA A 62 4.77 29.88 9.26
C ALA A 62 6.17 30.50 9.27
N ASP A 63 7.22 29.75 8.89
CA ASP A 63 8.59 30.25 8.82
C ASP A 63 8.79 31.32 7.72
N LEU A 64 7.91 31.35 6.70
CA LEU A 64 7.90 32.37 5.65
C LEU A 64 7.38 33.72 6.14
N LYS A 65 6.64 33.77 7.26
CA LYS A 65 6.08 34.98 7.89
C LYS A 65 5.31 35.90 6.92
N LEU A 66 4.55 35.31 6.02
CA LEU A 66 3.84 36.04 4.96
C LEU A 66 2.58 36.73 5.50
N SER A 67 1.95 36.24 6.58
CA SER A 67 0.72 36.81 7.14
C SER A 67 0.88 38.19 7.76
N GLN A 68 2.10 38.60 8.09
CA GLN A 68 2.44 39.91 8.70
C GLN A 68 3.35 40.72 7.79
N ALA A 69 3.65 40.26 6.59
CA ALA A 69 4.56 40.90 5.68
C ALA A 69 3.83 41.88 4.74
N PRO A 70 4.40 43.06 4.41
CA PRO A 70 3.81 43.95 3.45
C PRO A 70 3.65 43.29 2.07
N ASP A 71 2.64 43.66 1.33
CA ASP A 71 2.45 43.17 -0.05
C ASP A 71 3.45 43.84 -0.99
N ASN A 72 4.61 43.21 -1.18
CA ASN A 72 5.66 43.64 -2.06
C ASN A 72 6.07 42.46 -3.00
N GLN A 73 6.86 42.79 -4.02
CA GLN A 73 7.30 41.82 -5.04
C GLN A 73 8.06 40.64 -4.43
N ILE A 74 8.92 40.87 -3.40
CA ILE A 74 9.68 39.84 -2.72
C ILE A 74 8.75 38.87 -1.96
N ASN A 75 7.75 39.37 -1.25
CA ASN A 75 6.83 38.51 -0.46
C ASN A 75 5.88 37.72 -1.37
N ARG A 76 5.46 38.30 -2.50
CA ARG A 76 4.72 37.56 -3.55
C ARG A 76 5.57 36.44 -4.14
N ALA A 77 6.85 36.71 -4.47
CA ALA A 77 7.78 35.69 -4.96
C ALA A 77 8.02 34.58 -3.93
N LEU A 78 8.19 34.92 -2.63
CA LEU A 78 8.34 33.95 -1.56
C LEU A 78 7.09 33.07 -1.37
N ASN A 79 5.90 33.65 -1.48
CA ASN A 79 4.64 32.89 -1.38
C ASN A 79 4.56 31.85 -2.51
N GLN A 80 4.77 32.27 -3.73
CA GLN A 80 4.67 31.42 -4.93
C GLN A 80 5.75 30.35 -4.96
N LEU A 81 6.99 30.72 -4.65
CA LEU A 81 8.10 29.79 -4.55
C LEU A 81 7.89 28.79 -3.39
N GLY A 82 7.35 29.26 -2.26
CA GLY A 82 7.00 28.43 -1.12
C GLY A 82 5.93 27.38 -1.46
N GLU A 83 4.92 27.74 -2.25
CA GLU A 83 3.91 26.80 -2.75
C GLU A 83 4.52 25.79 -3.72
N ALA A 84 5.35 26.22 -4.65
CA ALA A 84 6.04 25.36 -5.61
C ALA A 84 6.97 24.36 -4.90
N ILE A 85 7.78 24.83 -3.93
CA ILE A 85 8.61 23.98 -3.08
C ILE A 85 7.77 22.98 -2.29
N ARG A 86 6.61 23.40 -1.78
CA ARG A 86 5.69 22.51 -1.06
C ARG A 86 5.16 21.39 -1.95
N HIS A 87 4.82 21.69 -3.20
CA HIS A 87 4.34 20.72 -4.17
C HIS A 87 5.44 19.74 -4.61
N ASP A 88 6.63 20.23 -4.93
CA ASP A 88 7.73 19.40 -5.41
C ASP A 88 8.47 18.68 -4.28
N ALA A 89 8.53 19.24 -3.07
CA ALA A 89 9.16 18.60 -1.91
C ALA A 89 8.44 17.33 -1.47
N VAL A 90 7.12 17.28 -1.60
CA VAL A 90 6.35 16.05 -1.33
C VAL A 90 6.80 14.92 -2.26
N ARG A 91 7.14 15.24 -3.52
CA ARG A 91 7.64 14.24 -4.49
C ARG A 91 9.10 13.86 -4.24
N THR A 92 9.95 14.82 -3.93
CA THR A 92 11.39 14.61 -3.75
C THR A 92 11.72 13.91 -2.43
N ASP A 93 11.05 14.29 -1.33
CA ASP A 93 11.22 13.63 -0.03
C ASP A 93 10.75 12.17 -0.09
N VAL A 94 9.67 11.88 -0.83
CA VAL A 94 9.20 10.51 -1.07
C VAL A 94 10.22 9.72 -1.92
N THR A 95 10.78 10.34 -2.96
CA THR A 95 11.76 9.66 -3.83
C THR A 95 13.09 9.44 -3.10
N ALA A 96 13.55 10.42 -2.31
CA ALA A 96 14.77 10.31 -1.51
C ALA A 96 14.63 9.31 -0.36
N ALA A 97 13.46 9.27 0.30
CA ALA A 97 13.15 8.26 1.32
C ALA A 97 13.13 6.86 0.72
N LEU A 98 12.52 6.68 -0.46
CA LEU A 98 12.53 5.42 -1.21
C LEU A 98 13.95 5.00 -1.63
N MET A 99 14.80 5.95 -2.06
CA MET A 99 16.19 5.68 -2.44
C MET A 99 17.09 5.41 -1.23
N GLN A 100 16.89 6.09 -0.09
CA GLN A 100 17.61 5.83 1.16
C GLN A 100 17.23 4.49 1.79
N GLU A 101 15.95 4.13 1.76
CA GLU A 101 15.49 2.80 2.17
C GLU A 101 16.05 1.69 1.28
N THR A 102 16.25 1.95 -0.02
CA THR A 102 16.90 1.01 -0.95
C THR A 102 18.39 0.84 -0.65
N ARG A 103 19.08 1.86 -0.09
CA ARG A 103 20.50 1.80 0.27
C ARG A 103 20.78 1.19 1.63
N THR A 104 19.87 1.31 2.61
CA THR A 104 20.07 0.77 3.98
C THR A 104 19.54 -0.64 4.18
N ARG A 105 18.77 -1.19 3.24
CA ARG A 105 18.31 -2.57 3.24
C ARG A 105 18.71 -3.24 1.94
N THR A 106 19.88 -3.82 1.91
CA THR A 106 20.33 -4.76 0.87
C THR A 106 19.61 -6.11 1.01
N VAL A 107 18.30 -6.10 1.06
CA VAL A 107 17.49 -7.28 0.78
C VAL A 107 16.81 -6.97 -0.54
N LEU A 108 17.34 -7.54 -1.61
CA LEU A 108 16.71 -7.55 -2.94
C LEU A 108 15.29 -8.13 -2.79
N ARG A 109 14.29 -7.25 -2.71
CA ARG A 109 12.87 -7.61 -2.69
C ARG A 109 12.38 -7.96 -4.09
N THR A 110 13.10 -8.81 -4.79
CA THR A 110 12.66 -9.30 -6.08
C THR A 110 11.68 -10.43 -5.85
N ALA A 111 10.48 -10.30 -6.39
CA ALA A 111 9.55 -11.41 -6.45
C ALA A 111 10.22 -12.57 -7.20
N PRO A 112 9.97 -13.84 -6.85
CA PRO A 112 10.38 -14.96 -7.69
C PRO A 112 9.83 -14.76 -9.10
N ASP A 113 10.69 -14.93 -10.11
CA ASP A 113 10.30 -14.89 -11.53
C ASP A 113 9.64 -16.22 -11.87
N ASP A 114 8.31 -16.28 -11.71
CA ASP A 114 7.53 -17.42 -12.15
C ASP A 114 6.24 -16.88 -12.79
N ASP A 115 6.09 -17.09 -14.10
CA ASP A 115 4.99 -16.58 -14.94
C ASP A 115 3.61 -17.12 -14.52
N ALA A 116 3.54 -18.12 -13.66
CA ALA A 116 2.31 -18.72 -13.15
C ALA A 116 1.81 -18.09 -11.83
N GLN A 117 2.46 -17.04 -11.31
CA GLN A 117 2.12 -16.47 -10.00
C GLN A 117 0.98 -15.47 -10.08
N LEU A 118 0.05 -15.61 -9.13
CA LEU A 118 -1.08 -14.69 -8.95
C LEU A 118 -0.60 -13.35 -8.38
N MET A 119 -1.09 -12.25 -8.95
CA MET A 119 -0.73 -10.92 -8.49
C MET A 119 -1.44 -10.55 -7.19
N PHE A 120 -0.67 -10.07 -6.23
CA PHE A 120 -1.15 -9.58 -4.95
C PHE A 120 -0.97 -8.06 -4.88
N PHE A 121 -2.07 -7.37 -4.65
CA PHE A 121 -2.06 -5.93 -4.44
C PHE A 121 -1.68 -5.61 -3.00
N VAL A 122 -0.57 -4.91 -2.83
CA VAL A 122 -0.25 -4.22 -1.58
C VAL A 122 -0.77 -2.79 -1.75
N PRO A 123 -1.91 -2.44 -1.12
CA PRO A 123 -2.45 -1.11 -1.30
C PRO A 123 -1.42 -0.09 -0.86
N ALA A 124 -1.04 0.80 -1.78
CA ALA A 124 -0.41 2.06 -1.40
C ALA A 124 -1.50 2.91 -0.73
N ILE A 125 -1.75 2.68 0.55
CA ILE A 125 -2.66 3.49 1.38
C ILE A 125 -2.13 4.95 1.49
N TYR A 126 -1.09 5.33 0.77
CA TYR A 126 -0.07 6.36 1.04
C TYR A 126 0.07 7.46 0.03
N ASP A 127 -1.01 7.99 -0.52
CA ASP A 127 -1.00 9.36 -1.04
C ASP A 127 -1.19 10.40 0.09
N ALA A 128 -1.36 9.97 1.34
CA ALA A 128 -1.27 10.86 2.48
C ALA A 128 0.20 10.99 2.91
N PRO A 129 0.69 12.20 3.27
CA PRO A 129 2.07 12.42 3.69
C PRO A 129 2.30 11.85 5.11
N ILE A 130 2.30 10.53 5.22
CA ILE A 130 2.64 9.83 6.45
C ILE A 130 4.14 9.59 6.40
N LYS A 131 4.87 10.47 7.06
CA LYS A 131 6.33 10.59 6.98
C LYS A 131 7.06 9.49 7.67
N ASP A 132 6.71 8.56 8.31
CA ASP A 132 7.48 7.54 9.01
C ASP A 132 6.64 6.29 9.23
N ASP A 133 6.53 5.40 8.27
CA ASP A 133 6.58 3.99 8.61
C ASP A 133 6.33 3.06 7.41
N VAL A 134 7.36 2.36 7.03
CA VAL A 134 7.36 1.11 6.24
C VAL A 134 6.36 0.08 6.81
N HIS A 135 5.89 0.31 8.01
CA HIS A 135 5.12 -0.62 8.82
C HIS A 135 3.62 -0.68 8.52
N LEU A 136 3.05 0.35 7.90
CA LEU A 136 1.64 0.36 7.52
C LEU A 136 1.26 -0.74 6.51
N MET A 137 2.20 -1.15 5.69
CA MET A 137 1.98 -2.23 4.74
C MET A 137 1.81 -3.62 5.41
N ASP A 138 2.10 -3.74 6.70
CA ASP A 138 1.97 -4.99 7.44
C ASP A 138 0.63 -5.10 8.19
N ILE A 139 -0.20 -4.07 8.11
CA ILE A 139 -1.51 -4.04 8.74
C ILE A 139 -2.51 -4.89 7.94
N ALA A 140 -3.28 -5.70 8.65
CA ALA A 140 -4.37 -6.44 8.03
C ALA A 140 -5.61 -5.55 7.88
N PRO A 141 -6.04 -5.18 6.66
CA PRO A 141 -7.24 -4.37 6.44
C PRO A 141 -8.54 -5.19 6.56
N PHE A 142 -8.50 -6.32 7.26
CA PHE A 142 -9.60 -7.27 7.40
C PHE A 142 -9.43 -8.15 8.66
N SER A 143 -10.51 -8.80 9.06
CA SER A 143 -10.47 -9.79 10.14
C SER A 143 -9.75 -11.07 9.71
N LEU A 144 -8.87 -11.60 10.57
CA LEU A 144 -8.21 -12.90 10.35
C LEU A 144 -9.12 -14.09 10.70
N SER A 145 -10.26 -13.86 11.31
CA SER A 145 -11.23 -14.89 11.68
C SER A 145 -12.12 -15.27 10.50
N LYS A 146 -12.51 -16.54 10.39
CA LYS A 146 -13.62 -16.97 9.53
C LYS A 146 -14.99 -16.54 10.06
N ARG A 147 -15.08 -16.30 11.38
CA ARG A 147 -16.31 -15.82 11.99
C ARG A 147 -16.47 -14.34 11.71
N ILE A 148 -17.68 -13.94 11.37
CA ILE A 148 -18.03 -12.53 11.20
C ILE A 148 -17.73 -11.80 12.50
N ARG A 149 -16.98 -10.71 12.38
CA ARG A 149 -16.64 -9.82 13.48
C ARG A 149 -17.27 -8.47 13.21
N THR A 150 -18.08 -8.02 14.12
CA THR A 150 -18.55 -6.64 14.20
C THR A 150 -17.56 -5.81 15.00
N GLY A 151 -17.53 -4.50 14.77
CA GLY A 151 -16.68 -3.58 15.49
C GLY A 151 -15.56 -3.01 14.62
N ILE A 152 -14.57 -2.42 15.26
CA ILE A 152 -13.55 -1.58 14.65
C ILE A 152 -12.19 -2.22 14.95
N ILE A 153 -11.28 -2.17 13.98
CA ILE A 153 -9.86 -2.45 14.20
C ILE A 153 -9.13 -1.11 14.12
N GLN A 154 -8.33 -0.79 15.13
CA GLN A 154 -7.56 0.45 15.19
C GLN A 154 -6.07 0.18 15.31
N TYR A 155 -5.30 0.95 14.58
CA TYR A 155 -3.84 0.94 14.61
C TYR A 155 -3.35 2.36 14.87
N GLU A 156 -2.78 2.56 16.05
CA GLU A 156 -2.14 3.81 16.41
C GLU A 156 -0.70 3.82 15.92
N LEU A 157 -0.37 4.82 15.15
CA LEU A 157 0.98 5.13 14.68
C LEU A 157 1.38 6.49 15.27
N LYS A 158 2.67 6.81 15.18
CA LYS A 158 3.22 8.04 15.75
C LYS A 158 2.42 9.31 15.37
N ASP A 159 2.05 9.43 14.08
CA ASP A 159 1.42 10.63 13.52
C ASP A 159 0.07 10.34 12.85
N SER A 160 -0.46 9.13 12.98
CA SER A 160 -1.73 8.77 12.34
C SER A 160 -2.45 7.65 13.08
N LEU A 161 -3.77 7.67 12.93
CA LEU A 161 -4.67 6.62 13.39
C LEU A 161 -5.32 5.98 12.17
N ILE A 162 -5.14 4.67 12.01
CA ILE A 162 -5.84 3.91 11.00
C ILE A 162 -6.98 3.15 11.66
N THR A 163 -8.18 3.37 11.14
CA THR A 163 -9.39 2.70 11.61
C THR A 163 -9.97 1.88 10.47
N ILE A 164 -10.28 0.63 10.73
CA ILE A 164 -10.98 -0.26 9.81
C ILE A 164 -12.34 -0.55 10.39
N GLU A 165 -13.38 -0.16 9.66
CA GLU A 165 -14.77 -0.23 10.08
C GLU A 165 -15.53 -1.15 9.12
N GLY A 166 -16.36 -2.04 9.68
CA GLY A 166 -17.26 -2.89 8.90
C GLY A 166 -18.71 -2.44 9.01
N GLY A 167 -19.59 -3.02 8.21
CA GLY A 167 -21.02 -2.81 8.35
C GLY A 167 -21.55 -3.35 9.68
N ALA A 168 -22.58 -2.69 10.23
CA ALA A 168 -23.19 -3.08 11.52
C ALA A 168 -23.73 -4.53 11.49
N GLU A 169 -24.37 -4.91 10.39
CA GLU A 169 -24.95 -6.25 10.19
C GLU A 169 -23.97 -7.20 9.50
N SER A 170 -23.32 -6.74 8.40
CA SER A 170 -22.42 -7.58 7.62
C SER A 170 -21.09 -7.87 8.32
N GLY A 171 -20.70 -7.00 9.26
CA GLY A 171 -19.39 -7.08 9.92
C GLY A 171 -18.22 -6.65 9.03
N LEU A 172 -17.02 -6.92 9.51
CA LEU A 172 -15.75 -6.69 8.81
C LEU A 172 -15.52 -7.74 7.72
N ALA A 173 -14.96 -7.32 6.61
CA ALA A 173 -14.40 -8.27 5.64
C ALA A 173 -13.37 -9.17 6.32
N THR A 174 -13.33 -10.43 5.90
CA THR A 174 -12.38 -11.41 6.40
C THR A 174 -11.21 -11.58 5.41
N VAL A 175 -10.13 -12.19 5.87
CA VAL A 175 -9.01 -12.56 4.99
C VAL A 175 -9.45 -13.50 3.84
N PHE A 176 -10.56 -14.21 4.00
CA PHE A 176 -11.12 -15.09 2.98
C PHE A 176 -11.99 -14.33 1.97
N ASP A 177 -12.68 -13.28 2.39
CA ASP A 177 -13.39 -12.37 1.48
C ASP A 177 -12.42 -11.58 0.63
N TYR A 178 -11.27 -11.26 1.19
CA TYR A 178 -10.19 -10.56 0.50
C TYR A 178 -9.66 -11.31 -0.73
N ASP A 179 -9.88 -12.62 -0.83
CA ASP A 179 -9.57 -13.40 -2.03
C ASP A 179 -10.32 -12.87 -3.28
N ILE A 180 -11.56 -12.38 -3.11
CA ILE A 180 -12.34 -11.76 -4.20
C ILE A 180 -11.68 -10.44 -4.61
N PHE A 181 -11.25 -9.65 -3.64
CA PHE A 181 -10.49 -8.42 -3.90
C PHE A 181 -9.19 -8.71 -4.67
N LEU A 182 -8.46 -9.76 -4.29
CA LEU A 182 -7.26 -10.20 -5.00
C LEU A 182 -7.56 -10.59 -6.45
N ASN A 183 -8.67 -11.30 -6.68
CA ASN A 183 -9.10 -11.67 -8.03
C ASN A 183 -9.40 -10.42 -8.88
N MET A 184 -10.12 -9.45 -8.33
CA MET A 184 -10.43 -8.18 -8.99
C MET A 184 -9.15 -7.41 -9.37
N VAL A 185 -8.20 -7.30 -8.45
CA VAL A 185 -6.94 -6.58 -8.69
C VAL A 185 -6.07 -7.32 -9.71
N SER A 186 -6.02 -8.65 -9.65
CA SER A 186 -5.28 -9.46 -10.62
C SER A 186 -5.84 -9.30 -12.04
N ALA A 187 -7.16 -9.26 -12.19
CA ALA A 187 -7.81 -9.00 -13.47
C ALA A 187 -7.45 -7.61 -14.02
N LEU A 188 -7.54 -6.57 -13.17
CA LEU A 188 -7.16 -5.21 -13.55
C LEU A 188 -5.68 -5.13 -13.97
N ALA A 189 -4.79 -5.77 -13.23
CA ALA A 189 -3.36 -5.78 -13.53
C ALA A 189 -3.06 -6.46 -14.87
N GLU A 190 -3.76 -7.55 -15.21
CA GLU A 190 -3.62 -8.21 -16.50
C GLU A 190 -4.15 -7.35 -17.66
N GLU A 191 -5.26 -6.61 -17.45
CA GLU A 191 -5.75 -5.65 -18.43
C GLU A 191 -4.74 -4.50 -18.65
N VAL A 192 -4.12 -3.99 -17.58
CA VAL A 192 -3.06 -2.97 -17.68
C VAL A 192 -1.84 -3.53 -18.42
N ARG A 193 -1.45 -4.79 -18.15
CA ARG A 193 -0.36 -5.43 -18.87
C ARG A 193 -0.64 -5.52 -20.37
N ARG A 194 -1.85 -5.95 -20.76
CA ARG A 194 -2.28 -5.99 -22.17
C ARG A 194 -2.27 -4.61 -22.78
N TYR A 195 -2.85 -3.62 -22.12
CA TYR A 195 -2.84 -2.22 -22.53
C TYR A 195 -1.42 -1.74 -22.87
N ARG A 196 -0.44 -1.97 -21.96
CA ARG A 196 0.95 -1.54 -22.15
C ARG A 196 1.64 -2.26 -23.31
N VAL A 197 1.36 -3.53 -23.52
CA VAL A 197 1.90 -4.29 -24.65
C VAL A 197 1.36 -3.75 -25.98
N GLU A 198 0.07 -3.46 -26.05
CA GLU A 198 -0.57 -2.90 -27.23
C GLU A 198 -0.07 -1.46 -27.52
N GLU A 199 0.01 -0.63 -26.49
CA GLU A 199 0.58 0.73 -26.57
C GLU A 199 2.04 0.70 -27.06
N GLY A 200 2.86 -0.21 -26.52
CA GLY A 200 4.25 -0.42 -26.93
C GLY A 200 4.39 -0.90 -28.38
N ARG A 201 3.34 -1.48 -28.95
CA ARG A 201 3.27 -1.85 -30.39
C ARG A 201 2.76 -0.71 -31.28
N GLY A 202 2.56 0.49 -30.73
CA GLY A 202 2.05 1.66 -31.44
C GLY A 202 0.54 1.68 -31.64
N LEU A 203 -0.20 0.76 -31.04
CA LEU A 203 -1.67 0.77 -30.99
C LEU A 203 -2.15 1.83 -29.99
N ARG A 204 -3.41 2.22 -30.11
CA ARG A 204 -4.05 3.17 -29.17
C ARG A 204 -5.20 2.46 -28.44
N PRO A 205 -4.89 1.54 -27.53
CA PRO A 205 -5.93 0.85 -26.77
C PRO A 205 -6.63 1.82 -25.80
N SER A 206 -7.88 1.51 -25.43
CA SER A 206 -8.56 2.22 -24.35
C SER A 206 -8.01 1.78 -22.99
N LEU A 207 -7.99 2.71 -22.02
CA LEU A 207 -7.64 2.37 -20.65
C LEU A 207 -8.58 1.28 -20.08
N PRO A 208 -8.09 0.41 -19.19
CA PRO A 208 -8.92 -0.57 -18.51
C PRO A 208 -10.15 0.06 -17.86
N ALA A 209 -11.26 -0.65 -17.86
CA ALA A 209 -12.49 -0.19 -17.23
C ALA A 209 -12.37 -0.19 -15.70
N LYS A 210 -13.08 0.73 -15.02
CA LYS A 210 -13.23 0.69 -13.56
C LYS A 210 -14.27 -0.32 -13.08
N THR A 211 -14.76 -1.16 -13.97
CA THR A 211 -15.80 -2.14 -13.69
C THR A 211 -15.26 -3.54 -13.93
N TYR A 212 -15.36 -4.38 -12.91
CA TYR A 212 -14.95 -5.77 -12.92
C TYR A 212 -16.19 -6.67 -12.96
N ARG A 213 -16.29 -7.54 -13.99
CA ARG A 213 -17.45 -8.40 -14.26
C ARG A 213 -17.05 -9.88 -14.38
N PRO A 214 -16.82 -10.57 -13.28
CA PRO A 214 -16.53 -11.99 -13.31
C PRO A 214 -17.80 -12.83 -13.21
N SER A 215 -17.74 -14.08 -13.70
CA SER A 215 -18.64 -15.12 -13.21
C SER A 215 -18.20 -15.59 -11.82
N VAL A 216 -19.17 -16.00 -11.00
CA VAL A 216 -18.86 -16.55 -9.66
C VAL A 216 -18.03 -17.83 -9.77
N ALA A 217 -18.31 -18.65 -10.81
CA ALA A 217 -17.51 -19.85 -11.09
C ALA A 217 -16.02 -19.51 -11.31
N HIS A 218 -15.73 -18.39 -12.01
CA HIS A 218 -14.36 -17.92 -12.20
C HIS A 218 -13.69 -17.54 -10.86
N ILE A 219 -14.39 -16.80 -10.00
CA ILE A 219 -13.88 -16.43 -8.67
C ILE A 219 -13.58 -17.67 -7.84
N LEU A 220 -14.52 -18.62 -7.78
CA LEU A 220 -14.36 -19.85 -7.01
C LEU A 220 -13.16 -20.68 -7.51
N LYS A 221 -13.01 -20.81 -8.83
CA LYS A 221 -11.86 -21.48 -9.45
C LYS A 221 -10.55 -20.78 -9.09
N PHE A 222 -10.48 -19.44 -9.22
CA PHE A 222 -9.32 -18.64 -8.87
C PHE A 222 -8.94 -18.82 -7.39
N CYS A 223 -9.91 -18.78 -6.49
CA CYS A 223 -9.68 -18.96 -5.06
C CYS A 223 -9.51 -20.42 -4.64
N ARG A 224 -9.47 -21.35 -5.57
CA ARG A 224 -9.41 -22.82 -5.33
C ARG A 224 -10.49 -23.33 -4.37
N ARG A 225 -11.69 -22.77 -4.47
CA ARG A 225 -12.87 -23.17 -3.71
C ARG A 225 -13.73 -24.13 -4.50
N SER A 226 -14.44 -25.02 -3.77
CA SER A 226 -15.42 -25.90 -4.42
C SER A 226 -16.58 -25.10 -5.01
N SER A 227 -17.22 -25.64 -6.06
CA SER A 227 -18.38 -25.04 -6.74
C SER A 227 -19.72 -25.40 -6.09
N GLY A 228 -19.76 -25.79 -4.82
CA GLY A 228 -20.99 -26.10 -4.08
C GLY A 228 -21.92 -24.91 -3.90
N GLY A 229 -23.23 -25.16 -3.78
CA GLY A 229 -24.24 -24.11 -3.66
C GLY A 229 -23.99 -23.08 -2.56
N ARG A 230 -23.57 -23.54 -1.39
CA ARG A 230 -23.22 -22.70 -0.25
C ARG A 230 -22.11 -21.68 -0.59
N GLN A 231 -21.15 -22.04 -1.47
CA GLN A 231 -20.06 -21.13 -1.86
C GLN A 231 -20.58 -19.95 -2.69
N TYR A 232 -21.62 -20.14 -3.47
CA TYR A 232 -22.26 -19.06 -4.23
C TYR A 232 -22.97 -18.05 -3.30
N ASP A 233 -23.64 -18.52 -2.25
CA ASP A 233 -24.29 -17.66 -1.24
C ASP A 233 -23.24 -16.89 -0.42
N GLU A 234 -22.11 -17.53 -0.14
CA GLU A 234 -20.98 -16.90 0.57
C GLU A 234 -20.35 -15.76 -0.25
N ILE A 235 -20.37 -15.81 -1.60
CA ILE A 235 -19.85 -14.71 -2.44
C ILE A 235 -20.66 -13.43 -2.25
N GLU A 236 -21.99 -13.49 -2.28
CA GLU A 236 -22.85 -12.30 -2.08
C GLU A 236 -22.59 -11.68 -0.69
N SER A 237 -22.55 -12.53 0.34
CA SER A 237 -22.23 -12.10 1.70
C SER A 237 -20.82 -11.49 1.82
N ALA A 238 -19.84 -12.04 1.11
CA ALA A 238 -18.48 -11.51 1.08
C ALA A 238 -18.41 -10.15 0.38
N LEU A 239 -19.13 -9.96 -0.73
CA LEU A 239 -19.23 -8.67 -1.41
C LEU A 239 -19.86 -7.61 -0.51
N ALA A 240 -20.91 -7.96 0.23
CA ALA A 240 -21.53 -7.06 1.21
C ALA A 240 -20.52 -6.62 2.29
N ARG A 241 -19.72 -7.56 2.83
CA ARG A 241 -18.66 -7.22 3.79
C ARG A 241 -17.57 -6.35 3.18
N LEU A 242 -17.08 -6.69 1.98
CA LEU A 242 -16.04 -5.94 1.29
C LEU A 242 -16.47 -4.50 0.98
N SER A 243 -17.71 -4.29 0.51
CA SER A 243 -18.22 -2.95 0.18
C SER A 243 -18.47 -2.09 1.41
N LYS A 244 -18.79 -2.70 2.56
CA LYS A 244 -19.04 -2.00 3.82
C LYS A 244 -17.78 -1.87 4.69
N THR A 245 -16.69 -2.56 4.36
CA THR A 245 -15.42 -2.41 5.07
C THR A 245 -14.65 -1.22 4.51
N THR A 246 -14.45 -0.21 5.34
CA THR A 246 -13.73 1.01 5.01
C THR A 246 -12.43 1.13 5.81
N ILE A 247 -11.39 1.63 5.13
CA ILE A 247 -10.12 1.99 5.73
C ILE A 247 -10.11 3.51 5.87
N LYS A 248 -10.05 3.98 7.12
CA LYS A 248 -10.03 5.40 7.46
C LYS A 248 -8.67 5.76 8.04
N VAL A 249 -8.00 6.69 7.40
CA VAL A 249 -6.71 7.20 7.85
C VAL A 249 -6.92 8.62 8.40
N THR A 250 -6.61 8.82 9.67
CA THR A 250 -6.67 10.12 10.33
C THR A 250 -5.26 10.59 10.61
N ASN A 251 -4.84 11.70 10.00
CA ASN A 251 -3.56 12.33 10.30
C ASN A 251 -3.66 13.12 11.59
N LEU A 252 -2.78 12.83 12.56
CA LEU A 252 -2.72 13.46 13.88
C LEU A 252 -1.70 14.60 13.95
N SER A 253 -0.75 14.68 12.99
CA SER A 253 0.35 15.67 12.99
C SER A 253 -0.05 17.08 12.55
N GLY A 254 -1.27 17.27 12.05
CA GLY A 254 -1.76 18.52 11.44
C GLY A 254 -2.28 19.60 12.42
N GLY A 255 -2.04 19.49 13.72
CA GLY A 255 -2.55 20.45 14.72
C GLY A 255 -4.08 20.47 14.77
N LYS A 256 -4.73 21.67 14.67
CA LYS A 256 -6.18 21.80 14.73
C LYS A 256 -6.94 21.25 13.51
N ARG A 257 -6.27 20.99 12.39
CA ARG A 257 -6.88 20.45 11.17
C ARG A 257 -6.48 18.98 11.01
N ARG A 258 -7.36 18.09 11.44
CA ARG A 258 -7.24 16.67 11.17
C ARG A 258 -7.71 16.39 9.74
N GLN A 259 -6.83 15.84 8.92
CA GLN A 259 -7.22 15.31 7.62
C GLN A 259 -7.68 13.87 7.80
N VAL A 260 -8.85 13.56 7.29
CA VAL A 260 -9.44 12.22 7.34
C VAL A 260 -9.67 11.75 5.90
N ASP A 261 -9.14 10.60 5.56
CA ASP A 261 -9.35 9.90 4.30
C ASP A 261 -10.02 8.56 4.58
N SER A 262 -11.16 8.30 3.95
CA SER A 262 -11.93 7.07 4.13
C SER A 262 -12.16 6.39 2.78
N ARG A 263 -11.75 5.13 2.66
CA ARG A 263 -11.74 4.36 1.40
C ARG A 263 -12.34 2.99 1.59
N PRO A 264 -13.36 2.59 0.82
CA PRO A 264 -13.89 1.22 0.85
C PRO A 264 -12.91 0.25 0.20
N LEU A 265 -12.99 -1.04 0.54
CA LEU A 265 -12.21 -2.09 -0.11
C LEU A 265 -12.68 -2.32 -1.55
N ILE A 266 -13.98 -2.39 -1.78
CA ILE A 266 -14.59 -2.37 -3.12
C ILE A 266 -15.63 -1.26 -3.19
N GLY A 267 -15.94 -0.77 -4.39
CA GLY A 267 -17.02 0.17 -4.61
C GLY A 267 -18.40 -0.48 -4.57
N GLU A 268 -19.33 0.05 -5.34
CA GLU A 268 -20.64 -0.55 -5.51
C GLU A 268 -20.53 -1.91 -6.20
N TYR A 269 -21.42 -2.83 -5.82
CA TYR A 269 -21.54 -4.10 -6.50
C TYR A 269 -23.02 -4.40 -6.82
N ARG A 270 -23.25 -5.18 -7.84
CA ARG A 270 -24.56 -5.71 -8.19
C ARG A 270 -24.47 -7.16 -8.68
N VAL A 271 -25.51 -7.90 -8.42
CA VAL A 271 -25.73 -9.21 -9.03
C VAL A 271 -26.35 -8.97 -10.40
N VAL A 272 -25.64 -9.37 -11.46
CA VAL A 272 -26.07 -9.14 -12.85
C VAL A 272 -27.03 -10.24 -13.28
N SER A 273 -26.70 -11.50 -12.94
CA SER A 273 -27.54 -12.65 -13.25
C SER A 273 -27.58 -13.65 -12.12
N LYS A 274 -28.68 -14.43 -12.08
CA LYS A 274 -28.84 -15.60 -11.21
C LYS A 274 -29.16 -16.80 -12.04
N THR A 275 -28.68 -17.98 -11.62
CA THR A 275 -29.05 -19.27 -12.24
C THR A 275 -30.53 -19.55 -12.04
N ALA A 276 -31.08 -20.53 -12.78
CA ALA A 276 -32.46 -20.98 -12.61
C ALA A 276 -32.79 -21.45 -11.18
N THR A 277 -31.78 -21.82 -10.39
CA THR A 277 -31.91 -22.19 -8.98
C THR A 277 -31.76 -21.01 -8.03
N GLY A 278 -31.71 -19.76 -8.52
CA GLY A 278 -31.60 -18.54 -7.75
C GLY A 278 -30.18 -18.22 -7.24
N LYS A 279 -29.16 -18.98 -7.62
CA LYS A 279 -27.77 -18.72 -7.21
C LYS A 279 -27.18 -17.59 -8.04
N VAL A 280 -26.34 -16.77 -7.41
CA VAL A 280 -25.59 -15.69 -8.08
C VAL A 280 -24.65 -16.29 -9.14
N ASP A 281 -24.75 -15.86 -10.38
CA ASP A 281 -23.93 -16.36 -11.48
C ASP A 281 -22.92 -15.34 -11.95
N GLU A 282 -23.36 -14.13 -12.26
CA GLU A 282 -22.50 -13.02 -12.64
C GLU A 282 -22.66 -11.83 -11.69
N ILE A 283 -21.56 -11.19 -11.42
CA ILE A 283 -21.50 -9.99 -10.59
C ILE A 283 -20.79 -8.87 -11.32
N GLU A 284 -21.12 -7.66 -10.94
CA GLU A 284 -20.40 -6.47 -11.34
C GLU A 284 -19.92 -5.74 -10.10
N VAL A 285 -18.64 -5.37 -10.08
CA VAL A 285 -18.01 -4.65 -8.97
C VAL A 285 -17.32 -3.41 -9.52
N THR A 286 -17.60 -2.26 -8.93
CA THR A 286 -16.86 -1.02 -9.21
C THR A 286 -15.52 -1.04 -8.46
N ILE A 287 -14.43 -0.86 -9.21
CA ILE A 287 -13.09 -0.76 -8.64
C ILE A 287 -12.92 0.63 -8.03
N PRO A 288 -12.63 0.76 -6.73
CA PRO A 288 -12.43 2.07 -6.11
C PRO A 288 -11.30 2.85 -6.77
N ASP A 289 -11.43 4.17 -6.83
CA ASP A 289 -10.46 5.06 -7.48
C ASP A 289 -9.03 4.87 -6.92
N TRP A 290 -8.88 4.71 -5.62
CA TRP A 290 -7.58 4.51 -5.00
C TRP A 290 -6.89 3.21 -5.43
N VAL A 291 -7.66 2.14 -5.68
CA VAL A 291 -7.15 0.88 -6.25
C VAL A 291 -6.82 1.06 -7.72
N TYR A 292 -7.79 1.59 -8.49
CA TYR A 292 -7.67 1.77 -9.92
C TYR A 292 -6.44 2.61 -10.29
N PHE A 293 -6.31 3.79 -9.69
CA PHE A 293 -5.18 4.66 -9.99
C PHE A 293 -3.83 4.15 -9.50
N SER A 294 -3.81 3.37 -8.41
CA SER A 294 -2.58 2.71 -7.95
C SER A 294 -2.06 1.68 -8.95
N VAL A 295 -2.96 1.00 -9.67
CA VAL A 295 -2.59 -0.03 -10.64
C VAL A 295 -2.37 0.57 -12.03
N VAL A 296 -3.23 1.49 -12.49
CA VAL A 296 -3.22 2.01 -13.87
C VAL A 296 -2.17 3.11 -14.07
N ARG A 297 -1.99 4.03 -13.09
CA ARG A 297 -1.11 5.21 -13.23
C ARG A 297 0.36 4.97 -12.86
N ASN A 298 0.72 3.80 -12.40
CA ASN A 298 2.08 3.56 -11.93
C ASN A 298 3.02 3.24 -13.09
N ASP A 299 3.75 4.25 -13.58
CA ASP A 299 4.63 4.15 -14.74
C ASP A 299 5.92 3.37 -14.47
N LYS A 300 6.29 3.12 -13.21
CA LYS A 300 7.63 2.59 -12.86
C LYS A 300 7.66 1.19 -12.29
N ALA A 301 6.66 0.77 -11.56
CA ALA A 301 6.46 -0.61 -11.10
C ALA A 301 5.06 -0.71 -10.50
N LEU A 302 4.29 -1.69 -10.89
CA LEU A 302 3.02 -1.97 -10.23
C LEU A 302 3.33 -2.28 -8.75
N PRO A 303 2.62 -1.67 -7.78
CA PRO A 303 2.78 -1.99 -6.36
C PRO A 303 2.14 -3.36 -6.06
N LEU A 304 2.45 -4.33 -6.89
CA LEU A 304 1.87 -5.66 -6.89
C LEU A 304 2.96 -6.65 -6.50
N LEU A 305 2.65 -7.49 -5.53
CA LEU A 305 3.43 -8.67 -5.21
C LEU A 305 2.71 -9.88 -5.79
N THR A 306 3.48 -10.80 -6.34
CA THR A 306 2.97 -12.09 -6.78
C THR A 306 2.76 -13.01 -5.59
N LEU A 307 1.67 -13.80 -5.59
CA LEU A 307 1.39 -14.84 -4.62
C LEU A 307 1.63 -16.22 -5.26
N HIS A 308 2.13 -17.14 -4.46
CA HIS A 308 2.13 -18.54 -4.86
C HIS A 308 0.69 -19.04 -5.02
N GLU A 309 0.43 -19.90 -6.02
CA GLU A 309 -0.91 -20.42 -6.29
C GLU A 309 -1.51 -21.21 -5.10
N ASP A 310 -0.66 -21.85 -4.28
CA ASP A 310 -1.09 -22.57 -3.08
C ASP A 310 -1.45 -21.67 -1.89
N TYR A 311 -1.33 -20.33 -2.02
CA TYR A 311 -1.79 -19.39 -1.00
C TYR A 311 -3.24 -19.66 -0.57
N PHE A 312 -4.10 -19.96 -1.52
CA PHE A 312 -5.53 -20.21 -1.24
C PHE A 312 -5.78 -21.52 -0.48
N LEU A 313 -4.80 -22.44 -0.47
CA LEU A 313 -4.87 -23.68 0.30
C LEU A 313 -4.53 -23.47 1.79
N ILE A 314 -3.96 -22.33 2.14
CA ILE A 314 -3.71 -21.98 3.54
C ILE A 314 -5.06 -21.80 4.25
N SER A 315 -5.43 -22.76 5.09
CA SER A 315 -6.75 -22.79 5.75
C SER A 315 -6.86 -21.83 6.94
N SER A 316 -5.73 -21.42 7.55
CA SER A 316 -5.66 -20.52 8.69
C SER A 316 -5.60 -19.05 8.25
N GLY A 317 -6.47 -18.21 8.78
CA GLY A 317 -6.42 -16.76 8.51
C GLY A 317 -5.13 -16.12 9.01
N LEU A 318 -4.64 -16.52 10.18
CA LEU A 318 -3.34 -16.10 10.69
C LEU A 318 -2.22 -16.59 9.77
N GLY A 319 -2.29 -17.83 9.28
CA GLY A 319 -1.32 -18.37 8.31
C GLY A 319 -1.27 -17.56 7.02
N ARG A 320 -2.41 -17.17 6.46
CA ARG A 320 -2.49 -16.28 5.28
C ARG A 320 -1.88 -14.91 5.54
N TYR A 321 -2.13 -14.36 6.71
CA TYR A 321 -1.53 -13.09 7.12
C TYR A 321 0.00 -13.19 7.23
N ILE A 322 0.52 -14.24 7.88
CA ILE A 322 1.97 -14.48 7.98
C ILE A 322 2.60 -14.67 6.61
N TYR A 323 1.98 -15.45 5.71
CA TYR A 323 2.48 -15.58 4.34
C TYR A 323 2.60 -14.22 3.63
N ARG A 324 1.61 -13.35 3.76
CA ARG A 324 1.64 -12.02 3.14
C ARG A 324 2.73 -11.12 3.71
N ILE A 325 2.96 -11.17 5.04
CA ILE A 325 4.09 -10.47 5.67
C ILE A 325 5.41 -11.02 5.13
N ALA A 326 5.55 -12.36 5.09
CA ALA A 326 6.75 -13.00 4.60
C ALA A 326 7.04 -12.58 3.14
N ARG A 327 6.02 -12.64 2.29
CA ARG A 327 6.13 -12.25 0.88
C ARG A 327 6.61 -10.81 0.71
N LYS A 328 6.09 -9.91 1.52
CA LYS A 328 6.42 -8.50 1.48
C LYS A 328 7.78 -8.19 2.08
N ALA A 329 8.08 -8.74 3.25
CA ALA A 329 9.25 -8.36 4.02
C ALA A 329 10.50 -9.16 3.66
N ALA A 330 10.36 -10.46 3.41
CA ALA A 330 11.47 -11.33 3.08
C ALA A 330 11.75 -11.36 1.56
N GLY A 331 10.73 -11.28 0.70
CA GLY A 331 10.93 -11.44 -0.74
C GLY A 331 11.61 -12.75 -1.06
N LYS A 332 12.78 -12.72 -1.72
CA LYS A 332 13.68 -13.88 -1.95
C LYS A 332 14.76 -14.05 -0.85
N GLY A 333 14.65 -13.34 0.25
CA GLY A 333 15.61 -13.35 1.35
C GLY A 333 15.01 -13.85 2.66
N GLU A 334 15.34 -13.17 3.74
CA GLU A 334 14.87 -13.45 5.09
C GLU A 334 14.34 -12.18 5.76
N ALA A 335 13.31 -12.33 6.59
CA ALA A 335 12.81 -11.28 7.44
C ALA A 335 12.54 -11.81 8.85
N ARG A 336 12.73 -10.95 9.85
CA ARG A 336 12.59 -11.26 11.26
C ARG A 336 11.74 -10.19 11.94
N TYR A 337 10.70 -10.62 12.66
CA TYR A 337 9.79 -9.72 13.37
C TYR A 337 9.60 -10.17 14.82
N LYS A 338 9.55 -9.21 15.75
CA LYS A 338 9.07 -9.49 17.10
C LYS A 338 7.61 -9.94 17.02
N VAL A 339 7.26 -11.06 17.64
CA VAL A 339 5.89 -11.59 17.59
C VAL A 339 4.88 -10.61 18.18
N LYS A 340 5.28 -9.78 19.16
CA LYS A 340 4.44 -8.70 19.69
C LYS A 340 4.03 -7.69 18.62
N GLU A 341 4.96 -7.34 17.71
CA GLU A 341 4.67 -6.43 16.60
C GLU A 341 3.75 -7.10 15.57
N VAL A 342 3.98 -8.36 15.25
CA VAL A 342 3.11 -9.14 14.36
C VAL A 342 1.69 -9.20 14.95
N HIS A 343 1.55 -9.45 16.25
CA HIS A 343 0.27 -9.46 16.94
C HIS A 343 -0.43 -8.10 16.83
N LYS A 344 0.28 -7.01 17.18
CA LYS A 344 -0.27 -5.65 17.12
C LYS A 344 -0.78 -5.30 15.71
N ARG A 345 -0.02 -5.66 14.65
CA ARG A 345 -0.35 -5.36 13.25
C ARG A 345 -1.39 -6.30 12.64
N SER A 346 -1.63 -7.43 13.26
CA SER A 346 -2.61 -8.41 12.79
C SER A 346 -4.07 -7.98 13.02
N GLY A 347 -4.31 -7.00 13.90
CA GLY A 347 -5.66 -6.61 14.34
C GLY A 347 -6.39 -7.72 15.07
N SER A 348 -5.69 -8.76 15.52
CA SER A 348 -6.29 -9.85 16.31
C SER A 348 -6.78 -9.34 17.65
N PRO A 349 -8.03 -9.63 18.04
CA PRO A 349 -8.55 -9.28 19.35
C PRO A 349 -8.07 -10.22 20.47
N GLN A 350 -7.34 -11.29 20.11
CA GLN A 350 -6.86 -12.26 21.09
C GLN A 350 -5.79 -11.64 21.98
N GLU A 351 -5.72 -12.10 23.23
CA GLU A 351 -4.58 -11.80 24.07
C GLU A 351 -3.29 -12.38 23.46
N TYR A 352 -2.17 -11.71 23.69
CA TYR A 352 -0.87 -12.09 23.14
C TYR A 352 -0.49 -13.57 23.39
N ARG A 353 -0.83 -14.11 24.56
CA ARG A 353 -0.53 -15.51 24.90
C ARG A 353 -1.24 -16.52 23.98
N PHE A 354 -2.48 -16.24 23.61
CA PHE A 354 -3.25 -17.11 22.70
C PHE A 354 -2.78 -16.92 21.26
N PHE A 355 -2.50 -15.69 20.85
CA PHE A 355 -1.91 -15.41 19.55
C PHE A 355 -0.57 -16.13 19.36
N LEU A 356 0.32 -16.07 20.38
CA LEU A 356 1.61 -16.77 20.34
C LEU A 356 1.44 -18.28 20.26
N ARG A 357 0.47 -18.85 21.00
CA ARG A 357 0.14 -20.28 20.92
C ARG A 357 -0.29 -20.67 19.52
N ASP A 358 -1.22 -19.92 18.91
CA ASP A 358 -1.74 -20.19 17.58
C ASP A 358 -0.64 -20.03 16.52
N LEU A 359 0.25 -19.07 16.69
CA LEU A 359 1.42 -18.91 15.84
C LEU A 359 2.41 -20.07 15.97
N LYS A 360 2.68 -20.56 17.20
CA LYS A 360 3.51 -21.75 17.45
C LYS A 360 2.92 -22.98 16.76
N GLU A 361 1.62 -23.15 16.81
CA GLU A 361 0.93 -24.26 16.13
C GLU A 361 1.13 -24.17 14.61
N ILE A 362 0.97 -22.96 14.00
CA ILE A 362 1.22 -22.76 12.57
C ILE A 362 2.66 -23.12 12.22
N VAL A 363 3.65 -22.56 12.93
CA VAL A 363 5.07 -22.85 12.68
C VAL A 363 5.38 -24.36 12.82
N THR A 364 4.82 -25.02 13.80
CA THR A 364 4.99 -26.45 13.97
C THR A 364 4.36 -27.23 12.81
N ARG A 365 3.17 -26.83 12.37
CA ARG A 365 2.46 -27.46 11.27
C ARG A 365 3.19 -27.29 9.94
N THR A 366 3.91 -26.17 9.73
CA THR A 366 4.67 -25.94 8.49
C THR A 366 5.87 -26.89 8.35
N ARG A 367 6.28 -27.63 9.36
CA ARG A 367 7.29 -28.70 9.25
C ARG A 367 6.74 -29.91 8.49
N ALA A 368 5.48 -30.27 8.69
CA ALA A 368 4.83 -31.37 7.98
C ALA A 368 4.18 -30.93 6.66
N PHE A 369 3.59 -29.74 6.66
CA PHE A 369 2.91 -29.12 5.52
C PHE A 369 3.53 -27.75 5.28
N PRO A 370 4.61 -27.67 4.49
CA PRO A 370 5.35 -26.47 4.29
C PRO A 370 4.48 -25.31 3.78
N MET A 371 4.70 -24.10 4.32
CA MET A 371 4.09 -22.90 3.77
C MET A 371 4.66 -22.64 2.37
N PRO A 372 3.84 -22.24 1.40
CA PRO A 372 4.35 -21.86 0.07
C PRO A 372 5.48 -20.83 0.19
N ASP A 373 6.51 -20.95 -0.59
CA ASP A 373 7.67 -20.06 -0.70
C ASP A 373 8.51 -19.86 0.57
N TYR A 374 7.98 -20.09 1.77
CA TYR A 374 8.66 -19.68 3.01
C TYR A 374 8.76 -20.78 4.05
N GLU A 375 9.92 -20.80 4.69
CA GLU A 375 10.15 -21.52 5.94
C GLU A 375 9.94 -20.58 7.11
N LEU A 376 9.21 -21.04 8.12
CA LEU A 376 8.91 -20.30 9.32
C LEU A 376 9.63 -20.90 10.52
N ALA A 377 10.26 -20.07 11.33
CA ALA A 377 10.83 -20.45 12.62
C ALA A 377 10.46 -19.44 13.72
N LEU A 378 10.34 -19.95 14.95
CA LEU A 378 10.24 -19.11 16.14
C LEU A 378 11.53 -19.25 16.93
N GLU A 379 12.12 -18.11 17.26
CA GLU A 379 13.36 -17.98 18.00
C GLU A 379 13.10 -17.21 19.31
N GLU A 380 13.88 -17.50 20.32
CA GLU A 380 13.87 -16.70 21.55
C GLU A 380 14.80 -15.50 21.41
N GLY A 381 14.26 -14.30 21.57
CA GLY A 381 15.01 -13.06 21.56
C GLY A 381 15.05 -12.41 22.94
N LYS A 382 15.94 -11.46 23.14
CA LYS A 382 16.10 -10.73 24.43
C LYS A 382 14.80 -10.07 24.91
N GLU A 383 13.92 -9.67 23.99
CA GLU A 383 12.68 -8.95 24.29
C GLU A 383 11.41 -9.79 23.98
N GLY A 384 11.54 -11.11 23.88
CA GLY A 384 10.47 -12.04 23.60
C GLY A 384 10.63 -12.77 22.27
N ALA A 385 9.62 -13.55 21.89
CA ALA A 385 9.65 -14.39 20.69
C ALA A 385 9.82 -13.59 19.39
N ILE A 386 10.65 -14.09 18.50
CA ILE A 386 10.92 -13.56 17.14
C ILE A 386 10.43 -14.58 16.13
N LEU A 387 9.63 -14.12 15.15
CA LEU A 387 9.25 -14.89 13.97
C LEU A 387 10.29 -14.65 12.88
N SER A 388 10.97 -15.70 12.46
CA SER A 388 11.85 -15.71 11.28
C SER A 388 11.10 -16.32 10.08
N MET A 389 11.22 -15.68 8.93
CA MET A 389 10.57 -16.05 7.67
C MET A 389 11.63 -16.05 6.58
N LYS A 390 12.00 -17.23 6.09
CA LYS A 390 13.07 -17.40 5.11
C LYS A 390 12.51 -17.95 3.80
N TYR A 391 12.91 -17.35 2.67
CA TYR A 391 12.51 -17.82 1.35
C TYR A 391 13.18 -19.18 1.04
N ARG A 392 12.41 -20.10 0.43
CA ARG A 392 12.85 -21.41 -0.03
C ARG A 392 12.89 -21.45 -1.55
N ALA A 393 14.09 -21.45 -2.13
CA ALA A 393 14.27 -21.48 -3.59
C ALA A 393 13.81 -22.79 -4.28
N GLU A 394 13.69 -23.89 -3.50
CA GLU A 394 13.46 -25.24 -4.07
C GLU A 394 11.98 -25.67 -4.15
N ALA A 395 11.04 -24.84 -3.71
CA ALA A 395 9.62 -25.23 -3.65
C ALA A 395 8.92 -25.30 -5.01
N SER A 396 9.43 -24.59 -6.04
CA SER A 396 8.78 -24.51 -7.35
C SER A 396 8.95 -25.76 -8.22
N THR A 397 9.96 -26.58 -7.97
CA THR A 397 10.27 -27.74 -8.84
C THR A 397 9.53 -29.04 -8.47
N ARG A 398 9.00 -29.15 -7.24
CA ARG A 398 8.34 -30.39 -6.77
C ARG A 398 6.83 -30.48 -7.04
N SER A 399 6.18 -29.36 -7.40
CA SER A 399 4.74 -29.38 -7.76
C SER A 399 4.50 -29.94 -9.17
N ALA A 400 5.48 -29.83 -10.07
CA ALA A 400 5.37 -30.32 -11.43
C ALA A 400 5.51 -31.87 -11.55
N GLU A 401 6.17 -32.53 -10.60
CA GLU A 401 6.39 -34.00 -10.63
C GLU A 401 5.26 -34.83 -10.00
N ARG A 402 4.28 -34.20 -9.35
CA ARG A 402 3.14 -34.91 -8.72
C ARG A 402 1.87 -34.98 -9.57
N ILE A 403 1.90 -34.46 -10.80
CA ILE A 403 0.78 -34.58 -11.76
C ILE A 403 1.35 -35.17 -13.04
N ALA A 404 1.87 -36.35 -12.97
CA ALA A 404 1.99 -37.27 -14.09
C ALA A 404 1.21 -38.56 -13.74
N PRO A 405 0.44 -39.10 -14.73
CA PRO A 405 -0.63 -40.08 -14.54
C PRO A 405 -0.16 -41.40 -13.96
#